data_cd4600bcc7111144ac6dbf142b48ac8b
#
_entry.id   cd4600bcc7111144ac6dbf142b48ac8b
#
_cell.length_a   1.000
_cell.length_b   1.000
_cell.length_c   1.000
_cell.angle_alpha   90.00
_cell.angle_beta   90.00
_cell.angle_gamma   90.00
#
_symmetry.space_group_name_H-M   'P 1'
#
loop_
_entity.id
_entity.type
_entity.pdbx_description
1 polymer ?
#
loop_
_entity_poly.entity_id
_entity_poly.type
_entity_poly.pdbx_seq_one_letter_code
_entity_poly.pdbx_strand_id
1 'polypeptide(L)'
;MTNIIGKIFSITSFGSSHGKALGAVVDGCPANLELSEEDIQIELNKRRPGTSALTTSRQEGDKIEIVSGIFEGKTDGTPITGIVYNTNQKSKDYSNIKNTPRPGHGDFCWMERYGIYDYNGGGRGSGRITIGHVIGGAIAKKLLKTQGIEITSHVVQIGDIKAKNIDYENLEENIAKNNVKCGDLEAAELMEELILAKKEEGDSVGGIVETIATGVPAGLGEPVFGKLDGDLAQILMSINAVKGVEIGLGFESAKSSASEINDEFYYDENDDGTKSIKTKTNNSGGILGGMSNGMPIVSRIAVKPTPSISKIQNTIDLEKEENATIEISGRHDPCICPRVTAVAESATAIILADHMIRGGFIHPTNLKKSI
;
A
#
# COMPACT_ATOMS: atom_id res chain seq x y z
N MET A 1 -1.46 21.24 -4.86
CA MET A 1 -1.90 19.83 -5.00
C MET A 1 -0.67 18.97 -5.02
N THR A 2 -0.69 17.87 -4.29
CA THR A 2 0.50 17.03 -4.16
C THR A 2 0.25 15.65 -4.78
N ASN A 3 0.96 15.35 -5.87
CA ASN A 3 1.13 14.01 -6.41
C ASN A 3 2.53 13.47 -6.09
N ILE A 4 3.18 14.09 -5.10
CA ILE A 4 4.55 13.81 -4.66
C ILE A 4 4.50 13.47 -3.18
N ILE A 5 5.25 12.45 -2.76
CA ILE A 5 5.48 12.09 -1.37
C ILE A 5 6.94 11.70 -1.17
N GLY A 6 7.46 11.87 0.04
CA GLY A 6 8.89 11.79 0.39
C GLY A 6 9.57 13.14 0.33
N LYS A 7 10.73 13.29 0.99
CA LYS A 7 11.52 14.53 1.05
C LYS A 7 12.81 14.42 0.26
N ILE A 8 13.60 13.35 0.47
CA ILE A 8 14.82 13.03 -0.30
C ILE A 8 14.49 11.90 -1.26
N PHE A 9 14.16 10.71 -0.75
CA PHE A 9 13.61 9.65 -1.60
C PHE A 9 12.14 9.96 -1.83
N SER A 10 11.82 10.51 -2.99
CA SER A 10 10.47 10.96 -3.29
C SER A 10 9.90 10.30 -4.54
N ILE A 11 8.58 10.13 -4.57
CA ILE A 11 7.87 9.65 -5.74
C ILE A 11 6.88 10.68 -6.25
N THR A 12 6.83 10.87 -7.57
CA THR A 12 5.77 11.62 -8.25
C THR A 12 4.93 10.65 -9.06
N SER A 13 3.66 10.44 -8.67
CA SER A 13 2.72 9.58 -9.39
C SER A 13 2.00 10.36 -10.49
N PHE A 14 1.91 9.80 -11.69
CA PHE A 14 1.24 10.40 -12.85
C PHE A 14 0.33 9.40 -13.59
N GLY A 15 -0.45 9.93 -14.55
CA GLY A 15 -1.36 9.15 -15.39
C GLY A 15 -2.72 8.85 -14.75
N SER A 16 -3.55 8.10 -15.44
CA SER A 16 -4.91 7.74 -15.03
C SER A 16 -5.30 6.33 -15.49
N SER A 17 -6.35 5.78 -14.88
CA SER A 17 -6.77 4.38 -15.09
C SER A 17 -7.15 4.04 -16.53
N HIS A 18 -7.67 5.01 -17.29
CA HIS A 18 -8.09 4.87 -18.67
C HIS A 18 -7.37 5.84 -19.62
N GLY A 19 -6.30 6.53 -19.14
CA GLY A 19 -5.36 7.27 -19.99
C GLY A 19 -4.44 6.32 -20.76
N LYS A 20 -3.51 6.88 -21.54
CA LYS A 20 -2.53 6.08 -22.31
C LYS A 20 -1.63 5.24 -21.41
N ALA A 21 -1.17 5.82 -20.32
CA ALA A 21 -0.24 5.22 -19.38
C ALA A 21 -0.41 5.80 -17.98
N LEU A 22 0.22 5.15 -17.01
CA LEU A 22 0.43 5.65 -15.66
C LEU A 22 1.79 5.16 -15.17
N GLY A 23 2.30 5.79 -14.12
CA GLY A 23 3.63 5.44 -13.62
C GLY A 23 4.07 6.30 -12.45
N ALA A 24 5.35 6.29 -12.21
CA ALA A 24 6.00 7.14 -11.23
C ALA A 24 7.38 7.62 -11.70
N VAL A 25 7.74 8.80 -11.24
CA VAL A 25 9.12 9.30 -11.22
C VAL A 25 9.61 9.18 -9.79
N VAL A 26 10.72 8.49 -9.58
CA VAL A 26 11.39 8.35 -8.29
C VAL A 26 12.63 9.20 -8.32
N ASP A 27 12.76 10.13 -7.38
CA ASP A 27 13.92 10.99 -7.24
C ASP A 27 14.62 10.72 -5.90
N GLY A 28 15.92 11.03 -5.81
CA GLY A 28 16.71 10.85 -4.61
C GLY A 28 17.12 9.41 -4.29
N CYS A 29 16.98 8.48 -5.23
CA CYS A 29 17.57 7.14 -5.10
C CYS A 29 19.09 7.24 -5.29
N PRO A 30 19.93 6.75 -4.32
CA PRO A 30 21.37 6.77 -4.46
C PRO A 30 21.86 6.00 -5.68
N ALA A 31 22.96 6.46 -6.27
CA ALA A 31 23.63 5.75 -7.37
C ALA A 31 24.22 4.41 -6.89
N ASN A 32 24.43 3.49 -7.83
CA ASN A 32 25.00 2.15 -7.66
C ASN A 32 24.07 1.10 -7.00
N LEU A 33 22.78 1.33 -6.92
CA LEU A 33 21.81 0.27 -6.64
C LEU A 33 21.63 -0.57 -7.91
N GLU A 34 21.84 -1.87 -7.84
CA GLU A 34 21.49 -2.79 -8.93
C GLU A 34 19.96 -2.79 -9.10
N LEU A 35 19.47 -2.45 -10.30
CA LEU A 35 18.05 -2.32 -10.55
C LEU A 35 17.73 -2.66 -12.02
N SER A 36 16.72 -3.50 -12.18
CA SER A 36 16.17 -3.92 -13.47
C SER A 36 14.65 -3.77 -13.52
N GLU A 37 14.08 -3.85 -14.71
CA GLU A 37 12.62 -3.92 -14.89
C GLU A 37 12.01 -5.11 -14.18
N GLU A 38 12.70 -6.26 -14.12
CA GLU A 38 12.22 -7.47 -13.45
C GLU A 38 12.04 -7.26 -11.94
N ASP A 39 12.93 -6.51 -11.29
CA ASP A 39 12.80 -6.18 -9.86
C ASP A 39 11.48 -5.45 -9.56
N ILE A 40 11.07 -4.56 -10.45
CA ILE A 40 9.81 -3.81 -10.33
C ILE A 40 8.62 -4.68 -10.77
N GLN A 41 8.80 -5.49 -11.82
CA GLN A 41 7.74 -6.33 -12.37
C GLN A 41 7.24 -7.37 -11.37
N ILE A 42 8.13 -7.98 -10.59
CA ILE A 42 7.78 -8.92 -9.52
C ILE A 42 6.80 -8.28 -8.54
N GLU A 43 7.05 -7.05 -8.11
CA GLU A 43 6.17 -6.34 -7.18
C GLU A 43 4.84 -5.91 -7.86
N LEU A 44 4.87 -5.47 -9.11
CA LEU A 44 3.66 -5.17 -9.88
C LEU A 44 2.78 -6.40 -10.07
N ASN A 45 3.38 -7.59 -10.27
CA ASN A 45 2.64 -8.84 -10.40
C ASN A 45 1.84 -9.21 -9.14
N LYS A 46 2.35 -8.90 -7.94
CA LYS A 46 1.62 -9.12 -6.67
C LYS A 46 0.32 -8.30 -6.60
N ARG A 47 0.31 -7.09 -7.19
CA ARG A 47 -0.82 -6.16 -7.21
C ARG A 47 -1.79 -6.42 -8.37
N ARG A 48 -1.34 -7.02 -9.46
CA ARG A 48 -2.06 -7.14 -10.74
C ARG A 48 -3.46 -7.72 -10.58
N PRO A 49 -4.50 -7.22 -11.32
CA PRO A 49 -5.83 -7.82 -11.34
C PRO A 49 -5.85 -9.15 -12.08
N GLY A 50 -6.86 -9.99 -11.83
CA GLY A 50 -7.08 -11.25 -12.55
C GLY A 50 -6.12 -12.38 -12.18
N THR A 51 -5.52 -12.34 -10.99
CA THR A 51 -4.56 -13.36 -10.51
C THR A 51 -5.22 -14.51 -9.77
N SER A 52 -6.48 -14.38 -9.34
CA SER A 52 -7.23 -15.42 -8.63
C SER A 52 -8.74 -15.27 -8.85
N ALA A 53 -9.51 -16.29 -8.42
CA ALA A 53 -10.98 -16.27 -8.44
C ALA A 53 -11.58 -15.14 -7.55
N LEU A 54 -10.82 -14.64 -6.59
CA LEU A 54 -11.22 -13.57 -5.65
C LEU A 54 -11.07 -12.17 -6.23
N THR A 55 -10.47 -12.03 -7.41
CA THR A 55 -10.23 -10.74 -8.05
C THR A 55 -11.15 -10.54 -9.25
N THR A 56 -11.15 -9.31 -9.76
CA THR A 56 -11.86 -8.97 -11.01
C THR A 56 -11.37 -9.82 -12.18
N SER A 57 -12.26 -10.07 -13.15
CA SER A 57 -11.93 -10.74 -14.43
C SER A 57 -11.13 -9.84 -15.40
N ARG A 58 -10.81 -8.59 -15.03
CA ARG A 58 -9.95 -7.71 -15.82
C ARG A 58 -8.54 -8.28 -15.86
N GLN A 59 -7.98 -8.38 -17.05
CA GLN A 59 -6.59 -8.81 -17.26
C GLN A 59 -5.77 -7.64 -17.77
N GLU A 60 -4.71 -7.29 -17.07
CA GLU A 60 -3.72 -6.30 -17.49
C GLU A 60 -2.33 -6.90 -17.29
N GLY A 61 -1.45 -6.68 -18.25
CA GLY A 61 -0.07 -7.17 -18.15
C GLY A 61 0.76 -6.39 -17.15
N ASP A 62 0.36 -5.14 -16.87
CA ASP A 62 1.07 -4.16 -16.03
C ASP A 62 2.58 -4.18 -16.28
N LYS A 63 2.97 -4.34 -17.59
CA LYS A 63 4.37 -4.43 -17.98
C LYS A 63 5.05 -3.08 -17.76
N ILE A 64 6.12 -3.10 -16.95
CA ILE A 64 6.93 -1.93 -16.67
C ILE A 64 7.90 -1.64 -17.82
N GLU A 65 8.15 -0.36 -18.07
CA GLU A 65 9.23 0.15 -18.89
C GLU A 65 9.97 1.24 -18.08
N ILE A 66 11.28 1.08 -17.89
CA ILE A 66 12.12 2.08 -17.25
C ILE A 66 12.76 2.95 -18.34
N VAL A 67 12.47 4.26 -18.34
CA VAL A 67 12.90 5.17 -19.42
C VAL A 67 14.03 6.12 -18.99
N SER A 68 14.42 6.13 -17.71
CA SER A 68 15.54 6.95 -17.20
C SER A 68 16.09 6.44 -15.85
N GLY A 69 17.25 6.93 -15.45
CA GLY A 69 17.84 6.73 -14.13
C GLY A 69 18.62 5.44 -13.96
N ILE A 70 18.83 4.67 -15.04
CA ILE A 70 19.59 3.42 -15.02
C ILE A 70 20.70 3.46 -16.08
N PHE A 71 21.91 3.14 -15.66
CA PHE A 71 23.07 2.96 -16.53
C PHE A 71 23.80 1.64 -16.19
N GLU A 72 24.00 0.78 -17.19
CA GLU A 72 24.65 -0.54 -17.02
C GLU A 72 24.05 -1.39 -15.88
N GLY A 73 22.71 -1.39 -15.76
CA GLY A 73 21.97 -2.17 -14.76
C GLY A 73 22.03 -1.61 -13.33
N LYS A 74 22.47 -0.37 -13.15
CA LYS A 74 22.54 0.31 -11.86
C LYS A 74 21.92 1.70 -11.92
N THR A 75 21.39 2.15 -10.79
CA THR A 75 20.96 3.54 -10.65
C THR A 75 22.15 4.48 -10.82
N ASP A 76 21.93 5.58 -11.54
CA ASP A 76 22.96 6.58 -11.84
C ASP A 76 22.84 7.86 -10.97
N GLY A 77 21.85 7.91 -10.05
CA GLY A 77 21.58 9.04 -9.18
C GLY A 77 20.67 10.11 -9.79
N THR A 78 20.23 9.92 -11.05
CA THR A 78 19.22 10.78 -11.68
C THR A 78 17.82 10.22 -11.49
N PRO A 79 16.74 10.98 -11.76
CA PRO A 79 15.37 10.49 -11.58
C PRO A 79 15.08 9.22 -12.38
N ILE A 80 14.54 8.20 -11.68
CA ILE A 80 14.14 6.92 -12.27
C ILE A 80 12.67 7.04 -12.67
N THR A 81 12.38 6.87 -13.96
CA THR A 81 11.01 6.96 -14.47
C THR A 81 10.52 5.59 -14.93
N GLY A 82 9.48 5.08 -14.26
CA GLY A 82 8.79 3.85 -14.63
C GLY A 82 7.41 4.11 -15.21
N ILE A 83 7.10 3.49 -16.36
CA ILE A 83 5.84 3.65 -17.09
C ILE A 83 5.18 2.30 -17.31
N VAL A 84 3.85 2.25 -17.11
CA VAL A 84 2.99 1.11 -17.47
C VAL A 84 1.91 1.60 -18.42
N TYR A 85 1.82 1.00 -19.61
CA TYR A 85 0.80 1.32 -20.60
C TYR A 85 -0.50 0.57 -20.33
N ASN A 86 -1.63 1.25 -20.49
CA ASN A 86 -2.95 0.62 -20.41
C ASN A 86 -3.27 -0.09 -21.72
N THR A 87 -3.63 -1.38 -21.66
CA THR A 87 -3.87 -2.21 -22.84
C THR A 87 -5.31 -2.72 -22.95
N ASN A 88 -6.06 -2.79 -21.84
CA ASN A 88 -7.39 -3.41 -21.80
C ASN A 88 -8.45 -2.47 -21.15
N GLN A 89 -8.47 -1.22 -21.59
CA GLN A 89 -9.44 -0.23 -21.16
C GLN A 89 -10.76 -0.34 -21.96
N LYS A 90 -11.91 -0.39 -21.25
CA LYS A 90 -13.24 -0.38 -21.85
C LYS A 90 -14.02 0.84 -21.39
N SER A 91 -13.78 1.98 -22.03
CA SER A 91 -14.39 3.27 -21.65
C SER A 91 -15.92 3.29 -21.80
N LYS A 92 -16.49 2.43 -22.66
CA LYS A 92 -17.95 2.34 -22.87
C LYS A 92 -18.73 1.85 -21.63
N ASP A 93 -18.08 1.13 -20.72
CA ASP A 93 -18.70 0.57 -19.51
C ASP A 93 -19.04 1.66 -18.47
N TYR A 94 -18.65 2.92 -18.71
CA TYR A 94 -18.77 4.02 -17.72
C TYR A 94 -19.64 5.20 -18.22
N SER A 95 -20.34 5.07 -19.34
CA SER A 95 -21.14 6.16 -19.90
C SER A 95 -22.31 6.57 -19.00
N ASN A 96 -22.86 5.64 -18.22
CA ASN A 96 -23.97 5.87 -17.28
C ASN A 96 -23.56 6.65 -16.02
N ILE A 97 -22.27 6.75 -15.71
CA ILE A 97 -21.80 7.48 -14.52
C ILE A 97 -21.37 8.92 -14.81
N LYS A 98 -21.49 9.38 -16.06
CA LYS A 98 -21.04 10.73 -16.45
C LYS A 98 -21.73 11.81 -15.61
N ASN A 99 -23.05 11.73 -15.47
CA ASN A 99 -23.84 12.70 -14.71
C ASN A 99 -24.42 12.12 -13.42
N THR A 100 -24.21 10.82 -13.18
CA THR A 100 -24.79 10.07 -12.05
C THR A 100 -23.65 9.50 -11.19
N PRO A 101 -23.14 10.27 -10.19
CA PRO A 101 -21.98 9.88 -9.40
C PRO A 101 -22.25 8.61 -8.58
N ARG A 102 -21.26 7.73 -8.51
CA ARG A 102 -21.35 6.49 -7.74
C ARG A 102 -21.35 6.78 -6.24
N PRO A 103 -22.29 6.24 -5.46
CA PRO A 103 -22.24 6.30 -4.00
C PRO A 103 -20.92 5.75 -3.45
N GLY A 104 -20.35 6.44 -2.48
CA GLY A 104 -19.10 6.02 -1.85
C GLY A 104 -17.82 6.14 -2.71
N HIS A 105 -17.92 6.58 -3.97
CA HIS A 105 -16.79 6.92 -4.84
C HIS A 105 -16.50 8.43 -4.83
N GLY A 106 -15.34 8.83 -5.33
CA GLY A 106 -14.92 10.23 -5.37
C GLY A 106 -15.48 11.05 -6.54
N ASP A 107 -16.38 10.52 -7.35
CA ASP A 107 -16.82 11.12 -8.62
C ASP A 107 -17.33 12.56 -8.43
N PHE A 108 -18.28 12.76 -7.52
CA PHE A 108 -18.81 14.07 -7.17
C PHE A 108 -17.74 15.03 -6.64
N CYS A 109 -16.89 14.56 -5.73
CA CYS A 109 -15.83 15.39 -5.13
C CYS A 109 -14.80 15.87 -6.17
N TRP A 110 -14.48 15.04 -7.17
CA TRP A 110 -13.60 15.43 -8.27
C TRP A 110 -14.25 16.50 -9.15
N MET A 111 -15.54 16.37 -9.45
CA MET A 111 -16.29 17.35 -10.23
C MET A 111 -16.36 18.70 -9.52
N GLU A 112 -16.75 18.71 -8.25
CA GLU A 112 -16.81 19.93 -7.43
C GLU A 112 -15.46 20.65 -7.34
N ARG A 113 -14.37 19.87 -7.18
CA ARG A 113 -13.06 20.48 -7.00
C ARG A 113 -12.45 21.06 -8.27
N TYR A 114 -12.64 20.37 -9.40
CA TYR A 114 -11.91 20.67 -10.64
C TYR A 114 -12.81 21.17 -11.78
N GLY A 115 -14.13 21.12 -11.61
CA GLY A 115 -15.09 21.48 -12.66
C GLY A 115 -15.10 20.51 -13.85
N ILE A 116 -14.23 19.49 -13.81
CA ILE A 116 -14.14 18.43 -14.82
C ILE A 116 -13.76 17.12 -14.14
N TYR A 117 -14.36 16.05 -14.60
CA TYR A 117 -14.13 14.70 -14.10
C TYR A 117 -13.94 13.70 -15.25
N ASP A 118 -12.89 12.89 -15.16
CA ASP A 118 -12.70 11.75 -16.06
C ASP A 118 -13.55 10.57 -15.56
N TYR A 119 -14.78 10.48 -16.07
CA TYR A 119 -15.70 9.40 -15.71
C TYR A 119 -15.27 8.03 -16.26
N ASN A 120 -14.32 7.95 -17.20
CA ASN A 120 -13.82 6.70 -17.72
C ASN A 120 -13.02 5.96 -16.65
N GLY A 121 -13.68 5.09 -15.88
CA GLY A 121 -13.06 4.26 -14.85
C GLY A 121 -12.55 4.98 -13.60
N GLY A 122 -12.97 6.22 -13.36
CA GLY A 122 -12.65 6.99 -12.15
C GLY A 122 -11.29 7.69 -12.15
N GLY A 123 -10.57 7.73 -13.28
CA GLY A 123 -9.35 8.52 -13.46
C GLY A 123 -8.32 8.32 -12.35
N ARG A 124 -7.96 9.42 -11.65
CA ARG A 124 -7.04 9.42 -10.49
C ARG A 124 -7.70 8.90 -9.20
N GLY A 125 -9.02 8.78 -9.14
CA GLY A 125 -9.75 8.13 -8.04
C GLY A 125 -9.75 6.60 -8.10
N SER A 126 -9.25 6.01 -9.18
CA SER A 126 -9.16 4.56 -9.37
C SER A 126 -8.03 3.93 -8.57
N GLY A 127 -8.26 2.74 -7.99
CA GLY A 127 -7.20 1.93 -7.35
C GLY A 127 -6.03 1.58 -8.28
N ARG A 128 -6.19 1.71 -9.62
CA ARG A 128 -5.11 1.46 -10.57
C ARG A 128 -3.93 2.43 -10.45
N ILE A 129 -4.15 3.64 -9.94
CA ILE A 129 -3.06 4.62 -9.74
C ILE A 129 -2.02 4.14 -8.73
N THR A 130 -2.34 3.16 -7.89
CA THR A 130 -1.40 2.55 -6.94
C THR A 130 -0.23 1.84 -7.62
N ILE A 131 -0.27 1.63 -8.96
CA ILE A 131 0.91 1.26 -9.75
C ILE A 131 2.09 2.21 -9.47
N GLY A 132 1.83 3.51 -9.33
CA GLY A 132 2.88 4.47 -8.97
C GLY A 132 3.49 4.22 -7.60
N HIS A 133 2.68 3.82 -6.60
CA HIS A 133 3.20 3.39 -5.29
C HIS A 133 4.07 2.14 -5.41
N VAL A 134 3.64 1.16 -6.21
CA VAL A 134 4.36 -0.11 -6.35
C VAL A 134 5.67 0.08 -7.12
N ILE A 135 5.72 0.92 -8.14
CA ILE A 135 6.98 1.25 -8.84
C ILE A 135 7.98 1.88 -7.86
N GLY A 136 7.57 2.93 -7.14
CA GLY A 136 8.45 3.57 -6.14
C GLY A 136 8.81 2.65 -4.99
N GLY A 137 7.85 1.85 -4.52
CA GLY A 137 8.03 0.88 -3.45
C GLY A 137 8.97 -0.26 -3.81
N ALA A 138 8.96 -0.76 -5.04
CA ALA A 138 9.87 -1.80 -5.50
C ALA A 138 11.32 -1.33 -5.46
N ILE A 139 11.58 -0.09 -5.92
CA ILE A 139 12.91 0.55 -5.85
C ILE A 139 13.32 0.75 -4.39
N ALA A 140 12.39 1.25 -3.55
CA ALA A 140 12.63 1.44 -2.12
C ALA A 140 12.92 0.12 -1.39
N LYS A 141 12.14 -0.95 -1.63
CA LYS A 141 12.37 -2.29 -1.04
C LYS A 141 13.75 -2.82 -1.42
N LYS A 142 14.15 -2.66 -2.68
CA LYS A 142 15.48 -3.08 -3.14
C LYS A 142 16.59 -2.29 -2.44
N LEU A 143 16.42 -0.99 -2.26
CA LEU A 143 17.34 -0.14 -1.50
C LEU A 143 17.41 -0.57 -0.03
N LEU A 144 16.27 -0.76 0.62
CA LEU A 144 16.18 -1.16 2.02
C LEU A 144 16.77 -2.55 2.29
N LYS A 145 16.63 -3.47 1.34
CA LYS A 145 17.25 -4.81 1.42
C LYS A 145 18.78 -4.76 1.54
N THR A 146 19.43 -3.73 0.99
CA THR A 146 20.89 -3.52 1.17
C THR A 146 21.26 -3.23 2.63
N GLN A 147 20.28 -2.86 3.46
CA GLN A 147 20.43 -2.57 4.89
C GLN A 147 19.82 -3.67 5.78
N GLY A 148 19.39 -4.80 5.21
CA GLY A 148 18.77 -5.89 5.95
C GLY A 148 17.34 -5.60 6.40
N ILE A 149 16.67 -4.61 5.82
CA ILE A 149 15.26 -4.29 6.13
C ILE A 149 14.35 -5.05 5.17
N GLU A 150 13.40 -5.80 5.75
CA GLU A 150 12.38 -6.55 5.02
C GLU A 150 10.98 -6.06 5.40
N ILE A 151 10.06 -6.13 4.45
CA ILE A 151 8.69 -5.62 4.64
C ILE A 151 7.71 -6.62 4.05
N THR A 152 6.79 -7.09 4.89
CA THR A 152 5.77 -8.06 4.54
C THR A 152 4.39 -7.54 4.95
N SER A 153 3.39 -7.70 4.08
CA SER A 153 2.00 -7.36 4.40
C SER A 153 1.09 -8.56 4.20
N HIS A 154 0.11 -8.68 5.08
CA HIS A 154 -0.89 -9.72 4.99
C HIS A 154 -2.27 -9.23 5.43
N VAL A 155 -3.30 -9.99 5.05
CA VAL A 155 -4.67 -9.72 5.48
C VAL A 155 -4.89 -10.32 6.86
N VAL A 156 -5.38 -9.49 7.80
CA VAL A 156 -5.69 -9.94 9.16
C VAL A 156 -7.19 -9.95 9.46
N GLN A 157 -8.00 -9.36 8.58
CA GLN A 157 -9.46 -9.39 8.72
C GLN A 157 -10.15 -9.17 7.38
N ILE A 158 -11.23 -9.91 7.12
CA ILE A 158 -12.21 -9.65 6.05
C ILE A 158 -13.61 -9.68 6.67
N GLY A 159 -14.37 -8.58 6.50
CA GLY A 159 -15.65 -8.45 7.18
C GLY A 159 -15.48 -8.56 8.70
N ASP A 160 -16.16 -9.52 9.30
CA ASP A 160 -16.09 -9.88 10.72
C ASP A 160 -15.16 -11.05 11.04
N ILE A 161 -14.61 -11.71 10.01
CA ILE A 161 -13.67 -12.83 10.16
C ILE A 161 -12.26 -12.28 10.40
N LYS A 162 -11.69 -12.59 11.58
CA LYS A 162 -10.37 -12.16 12.03
C LYS A 162 -9.40 -13.32 12.07
N ALA A 163 -8.18 -13.12 11.60
CA ALA A 163 -7.05 -14.01 11.86
C ALA A 163 -6.70 -13.98 13.37
N LYS A 164 -6.51 -15.15 13.96
CA LYS A 164 -6.20 -15.32 15.40
C LYS A 164 -4.92 -16.09 15.63
N ASN A 165 -4.59 -17.00 14.72
CA ASN A 165 -3.48 -17.94 14.84
C ASN A 165 -2.43 -17.63 13.77
N ILE A 166 -1.87 -16.40 13.80
CA ILE A 166 -0.86 -15.98 12.83
C ILE A 166 0.49 -16.53 13.26
N ASP A 167 1.08 -17.34 12.39
CA ASP A 167 2.46 -17.80 12.53
C ASP A 167 3.41 -16.79 11.88
N TYR A 168 3.96 -15.89 12.69
CA TYR A 168 4.86 -14.85 12.21
C TYR A 168 6.23 -15.36 11.77
N GLU A 169 6.66 -16.56 12.24
CA GLU A 169 7.94 -17.16 11.81
C GLU A 169 7.84 -17.69 10.38
N ASN A 170 6.68 -18.24 9.99
CA ASN A 170 6.42 -18.76 8.65
C ASN A 170 5.44 -17.88 7.85
N LEU A 171 5.37 -16.60 8.17
CA LEU A 171 4.35 -15.69 7.60
C LEU A 171 4.35 -15.66 6.08
N GLU A 172 5.51 -15.47 5.44
CA GLU A 172 5.62 -15.41 3.97
C GLU A 172 5.20 -16.73 3.29
N GLU A 173 5.58 -17.86 3.87
CA GLU A 173 5.19 -19.17 3.36
C GLU A 173 3.66 -19.36 3.43
N ASN A 174 3.05 -18.98 4.57
CA ASN A 174 1.61 -19.10 4.76
C ASN A 174 0.81 -18.15 3.84
N ILE A 175 1.27 -16.92 3.67
CA ILE A 175 0.70 -15.95 2.71
C ILE A 175 0.72 -16.51 1.27
N ALA A 176 1.79 -17.21 0.89
CA ALA A 176 1.93 -17.77 -0.45
C ALA A 176 0.97 -18.93 -0.71
N LYS A 177 0.47 -19.63 0.32
CA LYS A 177 -0.40 -20.80 0.21
C LYS A 177 -1.87 -20.46 -0.09
N ASN A 178 -2.31 -19.20 0.07
CA ASN A 178 -3.71 -18.82 -0.10
C ASN A 178 -3.90 -17.53 -0.92
N ASN A 179 -5.08 -17.40 -1.54
CA ASN A 179 -5.41 -16.26 -2.40
C ASN A 179 -5.79 -15.00 -1.61
N VAL A 180 -6.20 -15.16 -0.35
CA VAL A 180 -6.55 -14.04 0.55
C VAL A 180 -5.31 -13.29 1.01
N LYS A 181 -4.13 -13.95 1.00
CA LYS A 181 -2.88 -13.42 1.54
C LYS A 181 -2.93 -13.27 3.07
N CYS A 182 -3.53 -14.23 3.77
CA CYS A 182 -3.62 -14.27 5.22
C CYS A 182 -2.56 -15.21 5.79
N GLY A 183 -1.91 -14.79 6.90
CA GLY A 183 -0.93 -15.62 7.63
C GLY A 183 -1.55 -16.72 8.48
N ASP A 184 -2.86 -16.67 8.72
CA ASP A 184 -3.66 -17.69 9.39
C ASP A 184 -4.43 -18.49 8.34
N LEU A 185 -4.04 -19.76 8.13
CA LEU A 185 -4.59 -20.57 7.04
C LEU A 185 -6.07 -20.95 7.27
N GLU A 186 -6.49 -21.19 8.53
CA GLU A 186 -7.89 -21.49 8.84
C GLU A 186 -8.79 -20.25 8.61
N ALA A 187 -8.35 -19.09 9.06
CA ALA A 187 -9.07 -17.84 8.79
C ALA A 187 -9.08 -17.51 7.28
N ALA A 188 -8.03 -17.86 6.53
CA ALA A 188 -7.96 -17.63 5.08
C ALA A 188 -9.07 -18.37 4.34
N GLU A 189 -9.38 -19.61 4.69
CA GLU A 189 -10.46 -20.39 4.08
C GLU A 189 -11.82 -19.71 4.30
N LEU A 190 -12.14 -19.32 5.54
CA LEU A 190 -13.39 -18.63 5.88
C LEU A 190 -13.50 -17.25 5.20
N MET A 191 -12.38 -16.51 5.12
CA MET A 191 -12.34 -15.23 4.42
C MET A 191 -12.57 -15.41 2.90
N GLU A 192 -12.01 -16.45 2.29
CA GLU A 192 -12.23 -16.78 0.87
C GLU A 192 -13.70 -17.08 0.59
N GLU A 193 -14.35 -17.90 1.43
CA GLU A 193 -15.78 -18.21 1.34
C GLU A 193 -16.63 -16.94 1.43
N LEU A 194 -16.35 -16.05 2.39
CA LEU A 194 -17.05 -14.77 2.52
C LEU A 194 -16.92 -13.89 1.29
N ILE A 195 -15.70 -13.78 0.72
CA ILE A 195 -15.46 -12.98 -0.48
C ILE A 195 -16.24 -13.54 -1.67
N LEU A 196 -16.27 -14.87 -1.84
CA LEU A 196 -17.01 -15.52 -2.93
C LEU A 196 -18.52 -15.33 -2.75
N ALA A 197 -19.06 -15.46 -1.55
CA ALA A 197 -20.46 -15.18 -1.26
C ALA A 197 -20.84 -13.73 -1.61
N LYS A 198 -20.01 -12.75 -1.23
CA LYS A 198 -20.24 -11.34 -1.60
C LYS A 198 -20.17 -11.10 -3.11
N LYS A 199 -19.30 -11.80 -3.80
CA LYS A 199 -19.23 -11.77 -5.28
C LYS A 199 -20.52 -12.27 -5.93
N GLU A 200 -21.09 -13.38 -5.44
CA GLU A 200 -22.35 -13.94 -5.92
C GLU A 200 -23.54 -13.01 -5.64
N GLU A 201 -23.52 -12.32 -4.51
CA GLU A 201 -24.53 -11.30 -4.16
C GLU A 201 -24.43 -10.01 -5.01
N GLY A 202 -23.40 -9.86 -5.86
CA GLY A 202 -23.10 -8.62 -6.59
C GLY A 202 -22.67 -7.48 -5.66
N ASP A 203 -22.10 -7.79 -4.50
CA ASP A 203 -21.66 -6.88 -3.45
C ASP A 203 -20.14 -6.93 -3.26
N SER A 204 -19.63 -6.24 -2.25
CA SER A 204 -18.22 -6.22 -1.88
C SER A 204 -18.03 -6.18 -0.36
N VAL A 205 -16.86 -6.58 0.10
CA VAL A 205 -16.49 -6.60 1.51
C VAL A 205 -15.12 -5.93 1.70
N GLY A 206 -14.96 -5.22 2.81
CA GLY A 206 -13.72 -4.62 3.26
C GLY A 206 -12.96 -5.52 4.23
N GLY A 207 -11.84 -5.00 4.75
CA GLY A 207 -11.04 -5.73 5.71
C GLY A 207 -9.90 -4.90 6.27
N ILE A 208 -8.98 -5.57 6.97
CA ILE A 208 -7.78 -4.97 7.55
C ILE A 208 -6.55 -5.69 6.99
N VAL A 209 -5.58 -4.88 6.58
CA VAL A 209 -4.25 -5.34 6.15
C VAL A 209 -3.23 -4.87 7.16
N GLU A 210 -2.39 -5.79 7.63
CA GLU A 210 -1.24 -5.52 8.49
C GLU A 210 0.03 -5.51 7.66
N THR A 211 0.93 -4.58 7.99
CA THR A 211 2.27 -4.48 7.39
C THR A 211 3.30 -4.49 8.50
N ILE A 212 4.32 -5.33 8.35
CA ILE A 212 5.41 -5.51 9.29
C ILE A 212 6.71 -5.19 8.56
N ALA A 213 7.52 -4.30 9.14
CA ALA A 213 8.88 -4.03 8.67
C ALA A 213 9.89 -4.45 9.75
N THR A 214 10.80 -5.35 9.40
CA THR A 214 11.87 -5.87 10.26
C THR A 214 13.23 -5.31 9.87
N GLY A 215 14.22 -5.38 10.76
CA GLY A 215 15.57 -4.90 10.50
C GLY A 215 15.72 -3.36 10.51
N VAL A 216 14.68 -2.63 10.89
CA VAL A 216 14.72 -1.16 10.95
C VAL A 216 15.56 -0.73 12.16
N PRO A 217 16.61 0.09 11.97
CA PRO A 217 17.45 0.56 13.08
C PRO A 217 16.67 1.48 14.02
N ALA A 218 17.08 1.54 15.29
CA ALA A 218 16.53 2.51 16.24
C ALA A 218 16.94 3.94 15.87
N GLY A 219 16.06 4.92 16.14
CA GLY A 219 16.33 6.34 15.93
C GLY A 219 15.93 6.88 14.56
N LEU A 220 15.18 6.12 13.76
CA LEU A 220 14.65 6.58 12.48
C LEU A 220 13.38 7.40 12.68
N GLY A 221 13.37 8.66 12.27
CA GLY A 221 12.27 9.61 12.44
C GLY A 221 12.77 10.99 12.83
N GLU A 222 12.02 12.04 12.48
CA GLU A 222 12.37 13.45 12.75
C GLU A 222 11.22 14.18 13.48
N PRO A 223 11.04 13.96 14.80
CA PRO A 223 10.07 14.73 15.56
C PRO A 223 10.44 16.23 15.56
N VAL A 224 9.48 17.16 15.64
CA VAL A 224 8.05 16.92 15.98
C VAL A 224 7.21 16.60 14.75
N PHE A 225 7.35 17.28 13.62
CA PHE A 225 6.45 17.18 12.47
C PHE A 225 6.88 16.14 11.42
N GLY A 226 8.09 15.64 11.49
CA GLY A 226 8.60 14.55 10.65
C GLY A 226 8.63 13.21 11.38
N LYS A 227 7.65 12.94 12.24
CA LYS A 227 7.52 11.66 12.93
C LYS A 227 7.36 10.53 11.94
N LEU A 228 8.01 9.39 12.21
CA LEU A 228 7.91 8.21 11.35
C LEU A 228 6.48 7.67 11.25
N ASP A 229 5.76 7.58 12.38
CA ASP A 229 4.34 7.17 12.41
C ASP A 229 3.45 8.16 11.65
N GLY A 230 3.74 9.46 11.71
CA GLY A 230 3.02 10.50 10.98
C GLY A 230 3.19 10.37 9.45
N ASP A 231 4.43 10.19 8.98
CA ASP A 231 4.73 10.04 7.55
C ASP A 231 4.19 8.68 7.02
N LEU A 232 4.28 7.60 7.83
CA LEU A 232 3.65 6.31 7.51
C LEU A 232 2.13 6.45 7.41
N ALA A 233 1.48 7.11 8.36
CA ALA A 233 0.04 7.32 8.32
C ALA A 233 -0.38 8.14 7.09
N GLN A 234 0.39 9.15 6.71
CA GLN A 234 0.13 9.97 5.52
C GLN A 234 0.12 9.13 4.23
N ILE A 235 1.16 8.33 4.00
CA ILE A 235 1.25 7.55 2.76
C ILE A 235 0.23 6.40 2.76
N LEU A 236 0.03 5.71 3.87
CA LEU A 236 -0.95 4.63 3.99
C LEU A 236 -2.38 5.15 3.79
N MET A 237 -2.72 6.34 4.32
CA MET A 237 -4.02 6.99 4.08
C MET A 237 -4.18 7.45 2.62
N SER A 238 -3.11 7.62 1.85
CA SER A 238 -3.17 7.96 0.43
C SER A 238 -3.62 6.80 -0.46
N ILE A 239 -3.58 5.57 0.05
CA ILE A 239 -4.03 4.39 -0.67
C ILE A 239 -5.56 4.44 -0.82
N ASN A 240 -6.05 4.29 -2.05
CA ASN A 240 -7.49 4.32 -2.32
C ASN A 240 -8.24 3.28 -1.47
N ALA A 241 -9.41 3.67 -0.96
CA ALA A 241 -10.28 2.92 -0.07
C ALA A 241 -9.79 2.76 1.38
N VAL A 242 -8.59 3.19 1.74
CA VAL A 242 -8.16 3.24 3.14
C VAL A 242 -8.94 4.31 3.90
N LYS A 243 -9.41 3.95 5.11
CA LYS A 243 -10.25 4.78 5.99
C LYS A 243 -9.73 4.85 7.43
N GLY A 244 -8.74 4.06 7.77
CA GLY A 244 -8.09 4.07 9.08
C GLY A 244 -6.66 3.57 8.98
N VAL A 245 -5.80 4.08 9.85
CA VAL A 245 -4.41 3.65 10.01
C VAL A 245 -4.16 3.49 11.50
N GLU A 246 -3.53 2.41 11.90
CA GLU A 246 -3.10 2.12 13.26
C GLU A 246 -1.62 1.76 13.27
N ILE A 247 -0.92 2.15 14.35
CA ILE A 247 0.45 1.75 14.64
C ILE A 247 0.44 0.96 15.96
N GLY A 248 1.03 -0.23 15.97
CA GLY A 248 1.01 -1.12 17.15
C GLY A 248 -0.41 -1.48 17.57
N LEU A 249 -0.75 -1.30 18.86
CA LEU A 249 -2.10 -1.54 19.37
C LEU A 249 -3.15 -0.58 18.80
N GLY A 250 -2.74 0.59 18.25
CA GLY A 250 -3.67 1.55 17.67
C GLY A 250 -4.77 1.96 18.65
N PHE A 251 -6.04 1.84 18.26
CA PHE A 251 -7.19 2.22 19.09
C PHE A 251 -7.39 1.34 20.33
N GLU A 252 -6.85 0.12 20.37
CA GLU A 252 -6.94 -0.75 21.54
C GLU A 252 -6.13 -0.18 22.71
N SER A 253 -5.09 0.63 22.47
CA SER A 253 -4.31 1.28 23.52
C SER A 253 -5.16 2.21 24.41
N ALA A 254 -6.24 2.79 23.87
CA ALA A 254 -7.14 3.66 24.63
C ALA A 254 -7.97 2.92 25.69
N LYS A 255 -8.02 1.59 25.66
CA LYS A 255 -8.76 0.74 26.60
C LYS A 255 -7.86 0.19 27.71
N SER A 256 -6.55 0.43 27.64
CA SER A 256 -5.53 -0.20 28.49
C SER A 256 -4.90 0.81 29.45
N SER A 257 -4.39 0.33 30.57
CA SER A 257 -3.55 1.13 31.46
C SER A 257 -2.08 1.10 31.02
N ALA A 258 -1.31 2.12 31.39
CA ALA A 258 0.11 2.21 31.02
C ALA A 258 0.93 0.98 31.49
N SER A 259 0.63 0.45 32.67
CA SER A 259 1.30 -0.74 33.21
C SER A 259 1.06 -2.03 32.42
N GLU A 260 -0.01 -2.06 31.60
CA GLU A 260 -0.35 -3.21 30.77
C GLU A 260 0.30 -3.17 29.40
N ILE A 261 0.56 -1.95 28.86
CA ILE A 261 0.97 -1.78 27.46
C ILE A 261 2.35 -1.13 27.29
N ASN A 262 3.01 -0.65 28.36
CA ASN A 262 4.36 -0.12 28.23
C ASN A 262 5.33 -1.21 27.78
N ASP A 263 6.05 -0.95 26.69
CA ASP A 263 7.07 -1.83 26.13
C ASP A 263 8.35 -1.73 26.96
N GLU A 264 8.53 -2.64 27.93
CA GLU A 264 9.67 -2.63 28.86
C GLU A 264 10.98 -2.97 28.15
N PHE A 265 12.01 -2.13 28.27
CA PHE A 265 13.32 -2.37 27.68
C PHE A 265 14.13 -3.42 28.44
N TYR A 266 14.91 -4.19 27.68
CA TYR A 266 15.93 -5.09 28.22
C TYR A 266 17.13 -5.19 27.28
N TYR A 267 18.26 -5.64 27.84
CA TYR A 267 19.42 -6.02 27.03
C TYR A 267 19.31 -7.47 26.60
N ASP A 268 19.38 -7.70 25.29
CA ASP A 268 19.47 -9.02 24.67
C ASP A 268 20.93 -9.30 24.30
N GLU A 269 21.43 -10.50 24.62
CA GLU A 269 22.81 -10.89 24.35
C GLU A 269 22.87 -11.65 23.03
N ASN A 270 23.59 -11.10 22.06
CA ASN A 270 23.77 -11.71 20.75
C ASN A 270 24.80 -12.85 20.81
N ASP A 271 24.79 -13.75 19.82
CA ASP A 271 25.72 -14.89 19.75
C ASP A 271 27.21 -14.49 19.74
N ASP A 272 27.52 -13.30 19.31
CA ASP A 272 28.89 -12.72 19.30
C ASP A 272 29.28 -12.04 20.62
N GLY A 273 28.41 -12.10 21.65
CA GLY A 273 28.61 -11.47 22.96
C GLY A 273 28.32 -9.96 23.01
N THR A 274 27.90 -9.37 21.90
CA THR A 274 27.41 -7.98 21.90
C THR A 274 26.02 -7.90 22.49
N LYS A 275 25.64 -6.70 22.99
CA LYS A 275 24.29 -6.49 23.57
C LYS A 275 23.49 -5.58 22.66
N SER A 276 22.27 -6.02 22.34
CA SER A 276 21.25 -5.20 21.68
C SER A 276 20.17 -4.78 22.68
N ILE A 277 19.55 -3.63 22.44
CA ILE A 277 18.40 -3.16 23.21
C ILE A 277 17.12 -3.63 22.51
N LYS A 278 16.27 -4.33 23.24
CA LYS A 278 14.95 -4.78 22.78
C LYS A 278 13.87 -4.42 23.78
N THR A 279 12.61 -4.59 23.39
CA THR A 279 11.47 -4.51 24.31
C THR A 279 10.80 -5.88 24.45
N LYS A 280 10.24 -6.16 25.64
CA LYS A 280 9.56 -7.43 25.94
C LYS A 280 8.28 -7.62 25.13
N THR A 281 7.61 -6.52 24.83
CA THR A 281 6.40 -6.43 23.99
C THR A 281 6.63 -5.41 22.88
N ASN A 282 5.72 -5.34 21.93
CA ASN A 282 5.78 -4.38 20.82
C ASN A 282 4.42 -3.68 20.63
N ASN A 283 3.82 -3.26 21.74
CA ASN A 283 2.51 -2.61 21.79
C ASN A 283 2.52 -1.26 21.04
N SER A 284 3.65 -0.56 21.08
CA SER A 284 3.85 0.70 20.34
C SER A 284 4.15 0.50 18.86
N GLY A 285 4.23 -0.74 18.38
CA GLY A 285 4.46 -1.06 16.97
C GLY A 285 5.82 -0.60 16.45
N GLY A 286 6.87 -0.66 17.28
CA GLY A 286 8.25 -0.32 16.90
C GLY A 286 8.55 1.18 16.85
N ILE A 287 7.61 2.06 17.26
CA ILE A 287 7.78 3.52 17.20
C ILE A 287 7.45 4.15 18.54
N LEU A 288 8.41 4.88 19.10
CA LEU A 288 8.29 5.62 20.35
C LEU A 288 8.70 7.08 20.13
N GLY A 289 7.87 8.02 20.54
CA GLY A 289 8.14 9.45 20.38
C GLY A 289 8.25 9.89 18.91
N GLY A 290 7.73 9.10 17.96
CA GLY A 290 7.82 9.33 16.52
C GLY A 290 9.12 8.84 15.87
N MET A 291 9.89 8.02 16.58
CA MET A 291 11.13 7.40 16.09
C MET A 291 11.08 5.88 16.30
N SER A 292 11.74 5.14 15.39
CA SER A 292 11.89 3.68 15.54
C SER A 292 12.71 3.34 16.79
N ASN A 293 12.38 2.21 17.43
CA ASN A 293 13.08 1.72 18.62
C ASN A 293 13.91 0.45 18.39
N GLY A 294 14.02 -0.01 17.13
CA GLY A 294 14.73 -1.24 16.74
C GLY A 294 13.87 -2.50 16.72
N MET A 295 12.63 -2.43 17.26
CA MET A 295 11.65 -3.53 17.13
C MET A 295 10.96 -3.46 15.76
N PRO A 296 10.28 -4.55 15.33
CA PRO A 296 9.51 -4.53 14.10
C PRO A 296 8.49 -3.38 14.07
N ILE A 297 8.45 -2.64 12.97
CA ILE A 297 7.41 -1.62 12.78
C ILE A 297 6.15 -2.33 12.32
N VAL A 298 5.06 -2.17 13.07
CA VAL A 298 3.76 -2.80 12.81
C VAL A 298 2.71 -1.73 12.57
N SER A 299 2.11 -1.74 11.37
CA SER A 299 1.01 -0.85 11.01
C SER A 299 -0.17 -1.64 10.45
N ARG A 300 -1.39 -1.13 10.65
CA ARG A 300 -2.62 -1.70 10.07
C ARG A 300 -3.40 -0.63 9.35
N ILE A 301 -4.04 -1.03 8.27
CA ILE A 301 -4.95 -0.17 7.51
C ILE A 301 -6.34 -0.80 7.39
N ALA A 302 -7.38 0.00 7.65
CA ALA A 302 -8.75 -0.37 7.40
C ALA A 302 -9.15 0.00 5.98
N VAL A 303 -9.50 -1.00 5.19
CA VAL A 303 -9.87 -0.88 3.78
C VAL A 303 -11.37 -1.05 3.65
N LYS A 304 -12.08 -0.01 3.20
CA LYS A 304 -13.53 -0.09 2.99
C LYS A 304 -13.88 -0.96 1.78
N PRO A 305 -15.12 -1.50 1.70
CA PRO A 305 -15.62 -2.20 0.52
C PRO A 305 -15.49 -1.36 -0.75
N THR A 306 -15.33 -2.03 -1.88
CA THR A 306 -15.35 -1.39 -3.20
C THR A 306 -16.71 -0.78 -3.48
N PRO A 307 -16.85 0.52 -3.76
CA PRO A 307 -18.16 1.17 -3.90
C PRO A 307 -18.89 0.83 -5.20
N SER A 308 -18.18 0.34 -6.20
CA SER A 308 -18.78 -0.09 -7.46
C SER A 308 -19.30 -1.53 -7.32
N ILE A 309 -20.60 -1.68 -7.15
CA ILE A 309 -21.31 -2.96 -6.95
C ILE A 309 -22.46 -3.11 -7.95
N SER A 310 -22.91 -4.33 -8.18
CA SER A 310 -23.98 -4.64 -9.13
C SER A 310 -25.39 -4.53 -8.50
N LYS A 311 -25.50 -4.03 -7.28
CA LYS A 311 -26.76 -3.71 -6.64
C LYS A 311 -27.22 -2.30 -7.00
N ILE A 312 -28.54 -2.11 -7.14
CA ILE A 312 -29.13 -0.78 -7.34
C ILE A 312 -28.86 0.08 -6.11
N GLN A 313 -28.33 1.29 -6.32
CA GLN A 313 -28.01 2.25 -5.28
C GLN A 313 -28.69 3.60 -5.55
N ASN A 314 -29.13 4.29 -4.51
CA ASN A 314 -29.64 5.65 -4.61
C ASN A 314 -28.48 6.62 -4.83
N THR A 315 -28.69 7.62 -5.70
CA THR A 315 -27.74 8.67 -6.04
C THR A 315 -28.49 9.90 -6.57
N ILE A 316 -27.83 10.77 -7.32
CA ILE A 316 -28.39 11.96 -7.94
C ILE A 316 -28.04 12.00 -9.43
N ASP A 317 -28.87 12.68 -10.23
CA ASP A 317 -28.55 13.08 -11.60
C ASP A 317 -28.18 14.59 -11.57
N LEU A 318 -26.91 14.88 -11.83
CA LEU A 318 -26.35 16.24 -11.74
C LEU A 318 -26.85 17.16 -12.88
N GLU A 319 -27.26 16.60 -14.01
CA GLU A 319 -27.77 17.38 -15.14
C GLU A 319 -29.25 17.76 -14.96
N LYS A 320 -30.04 16.82 -14.42
CA LYS A 320 -31.46 17.04 -14.18
C LYS A 320 -31.79 17.63 -12.82
N GLU A 321 -30.79 17.69 -11.92
CA GLU A 321 -30.94 18.15 -10.53
C GLU A 321 -32.02 17.37 -9.75
N GLU A 322 -32.06 16.04 -9.93
CA GLU A 322 -33.05 15.16 -9.29
C GLU A 322 -32.40 13.93 -8.60
N ASN A 323 -33.14 13.31 -7.68
CA ASN A 323 -32.74 12.03 -7.12
C ASN A 323 -32.82 10.94 -8.20
N ALA A 324 -31.85 10.05 -8.23
CA ALA A 324 -31.74 8.99 -9.21
C ALA A 324 -31.32 7.67 -8.57
N THR A 325 -31.29 6.61 -9.34
CA THR A 325 -30.68 5.34 -8.98
C THR A 325 -29.62 4.96 -10.00
N ILE A 326 -28.62 4.21 -9.54
CA ILE A 326 -27.56 3.67 -10.40
C ILE A 326 -27.33 2.20 -10.09
N GLU A 327 -27.12 1.42 -11.14
CA GLU A 327 -26.60 0.07 -11.08
C GLU A 327 -25.30 0.05 -11.89
N ILE A 328 -24.21 -0.43 -11.29
CA ILE A 328 -22.92 -0.40 -11.94
C ILE A 328 -22.62 -1.78 -12.52
N SER A 329 -22.80 -1.90 -13.82
CA SER A 329 -22.35 -3.07 -14.57
C SER A 329 -20.87 -2.96 -14.86
N GLY A 330 -20.06 -3.97 -14.46
CA GLY A 330 -18.62 -3.95 -14.70
C GLY A 330 -17.88 -5.04 -13.96
N ARG A 331 -16.56 -5.07 -14.17
CA ARG A 331 -15.65 -6.05 -13.58
C ARG A 331 -15.00 -5.44 -12.34
N HIS A 332 -15.65 -5.58 -11.19
CA HIS A 332 -15.17 -5.03 -9.92
C HIS A 332 -14.62 -6.14 -9.02
N ASP A 333 -13.67 -5.79 -8.17
CA ASP A 333 -13.16 -6.70 -7.13
C ASP A 333 -14.21 -6.83 -6.01
N PRO A 334 -14.63 -8.04 -5.62
CA PRO A 334 -15.50 -8.23 -4.45
C PRO A 334 -14.78 -7.89 -3.14
N CYS A 335 -13.46 -7.99 -3.12
CA CYS A 335 -12.59 -7.54 -2.05
C CYS A 335 -11.22 -7.14 -2.61
N ILE A 336 -10.73 -5.95 -2.23
CA ILE A 336 -9.43 -5.45 -2.69
C ILE A 336 -8.29 -5.73 -1.71
N CYS A 337 -8.57 -6.19 -0.48
CA CYS A 337 -7.55 -6.38 0.56
C CYS A 337 -6.37 -7.24 0.11
N PRO A 338 -6.56 -8.39 -0.58
CA PRO A 338 -5.44 -9.21 -1.04
C PRO A 338 -4.48 -8.48 -1.99
N ARG A 339 -4.99 -7.53 -2.77
CA ARG A 339 -4.18 -6.71 -3.70
C ARG A 339 -3.56 -5.50 -3.03
N VAL A 340 -4.20 -5.01 -1.97
CA VAL A 340 -3.72 -3.85 -1.19
C VAL A 340 -2.46 -4.22 -0.39
N THR A 341 -2.23 -5.50 -0.06
CA THR A 341 -1.00 -5.93 0.63
C THR A 341 0.26 -5.43 -0.09
N ALA A 342 0.41 -5.67 -1.40
CA ALA A 342 1.56 -5.20 -2.17
C ALA A 342 1.69 -3.66 -2.21
N VAL A 343 0.55 -2.95 -2.14
CA VAL A 343 0.55 -1.48 -2.11
C VAL A 343 0.97 -0.96 -0.73
N ALA A 344 0.52 -1.61 0.36
CA ALA A 344 0.88 -1.25 1.73
C ALA A 344 2.38 -1.49 1.99
N GLU A 345 2.93 -2.63 1.53
CA GLU A 345 4.38 -2.88 1.55
C GLU A 345 5.15 -1.77 0.83
N SER A 346 4.72 -1.45 -0.38
CA SER A 346 5.35 -0.43 -1.22
C SER A 346 5.29 0.97 -0.58
N ALA A 347 4.15 1.33 -0.02
CA ALA A 347 3.95 2.60 0.68
C ALA A 347 4.87 2.71 1.91
N THR A 348 4.93 1.65 2.72
CA THR A 348 5.82 1.58 3.88
C THR A 348 7.29 1.69 3.46
N ALA A 349 7.69 0.97 2.41
CA ALA A 349 9.05 1.00 1.89
C ALA A 349 9.50 2.40 1.46
N ILE A 350 8.63 3.16 0.78
CA ILE A 350 8.94 4.53 0.34
C ILE A 350 9.29 5.42 1.52
N ILE A 351 8.48 5.39 2.58
CA ILE A 351 8.72 6.21 3.78
C ILE A 351 9.98 5.77 4.51
N LEU A 352 10.19 4.45 4.67
CA LEU A 352 11.40 3.95 5.33
C LEU A 352 12.66 4.32 4.53
N ALA A 353 12.65 4.22 3.20
CA ALA A 353 13.78 4.62 2.36
C ALA A 353 14.08 6.12 2.50
N ASP A 354 13.05 6.98 2.48
CA ASP A 354 13.21 8.42 2.70
C ASP A 354 13.83 8.72 4.06
N HIS A 355 13.30 8.11 5.13
CA HIS A 355 13.84 8.30 6.49
C HIS A 355 15.25 7.72 6.67
N MET A 356 15.58 6.58 6.05
CA MET A 356 16.92 5.99 6.11
C MET A 356 17.98 6.92 5.49
N ILE A 357 17.64 7.58 4.39
CA ILE A 357 18.55 8.57 3.77
C ILE A 357 18.60 9.85 4.61
N ARG A 358 17.46 10.37 5.05
CA ARG A 358 17.36 11.59 5.89
C ARG A 358 18.08 11.43 7.23
N GLY A 359 17.96 10.25 7.84
CA GLY A 359 18.58 9.92 9.13
C GLY A 359 20.06 9.60 9.02
N GLY A 360 20.65 9.59 7.81
CA GLY A 360 22.07 9.29 7.61
C GLY A 360 22.42 7.81 7.71
N PHE A 361 21.47 6.89 7.65
CA PHE A 361 21.71 5.45 7.61
C PHE A 361 22.09 4.97 6.20
N ILE A 362 21.67 5.70 5.18
CA ILE A 362 22.03 5.45 3.77
C ILE A 362 22.62 6.74 3.21
N HIS A 363 23.79 6.62 2.54
CA HIS A 363 24.42 7.78 1.90
C HIS A 363 23.54 8.32 0.76
N PRO A 364 23.20 9.63 0.74
CA PRO A 364 22.16 10.17 -0.14
C PRO A 364 22.49 10.13 -1.63
N THR A 365 23.77 10.01 -2.01
CA THR A 365 24.16 10.11 -3.42
C THR A 365 24.80 8.83 -3.99
N ASN A 366 25.35 7.96 -3.15
CA ASN A 366 26.12 6.82 -3.66
C ASN A 366 26.27 5.72 -2.62
N LEU A 367 25.74 4.53 -2.89
CA LEU A 367 25.78 3.38 -1.98
C LEU A 367 27.18 2.82 -1.70
N LYS A 368 28.19 3.17 -2.52
CA LYS A 368 29.59 2.76 -2.30
C LYS A 368 30.36 3.65 -1.32
N LYS A 369 29.76 4.77 -0.88
CA LYS A 369 30.35 5.65 0.13
C LYS A 369 29.84 5.25 1.51
N SER A 370 30.74 5.23 2.48
CA SER A 370 30.38 5.22 3.91
C SER A 370 29.82 6.60 4.32
N ILE A 371 28.97 6.60 5.29
CA ILE A 371 28.45 7.80 5.94
C ILE A 371 29.46 8.26 6.98
#